data_74763c4addbbd2e26fa071a174f44335
#
_entry.id   74763c4addbbd2e26fa071a174f44335
#
_cell.length_a   1.000
_cell.length_b   1.000
_cell.length_c   1.000
_cell.angle_alpha   90.00
_cell.angle_beta   90.00
_cell.angle_gamma   90.00
#
_symmetry.space_group_name_H-M   'P 1'
#
loop_
_entity.id
_entity.type
_entity.pdbx_description
1 polymer ?
#
loop_
_entity_poly.entity_id
_entity_poly.type
_entity_poly.pdbx_seq_one_letter_code
_entity_poly.pdbx_strand_id
1 'polypeptide(L)'
;MTADNKKTTALALFSGGLDSTLACRVVALQGIRVVAVKFVTPFFGYDLLQAEDEYIRKIKETSGIDVILKDVTPQYLELLKKPAHGFGKHFNPCIDCKIFLLSEAKKMMPEVGASFLVTGEVIGQRPMSQRRDALRVIERDSSCEGILVRPLCAKNLAPTQAELDGLIDR
;
A
#
# COMPACT_ATOMS: atom_id res chain seq x y z
N MET A 1 -2.98 23.18 -28.15
CA MET A 1 -2.87 21.74 -27.87
C MET A 1 -3.22 21.55 -26.42
N THR A 2 -4.44 21.16 -26.13
CA THR A 2 -4.93 20.90 -24.76
C THR A 2 -4.24 19.64 -24.27
N ALA A 3 -3.33 19.80 -23.28
CA ALA A 3 -2.79 18.68 -22.54
C ALA A 3 -3.98 17.93 -21.94
N ASP A 4 -4.13 16.68 -22.35
CA ASP A 4 -5.11 15.76 -21.80
C ASP A 4 -4.84 15.63 -20.31
N ASN A 5 -5.70 16.25 -19.50
CA ASN A 5 -5.53 16.37 -18.05
C ASN A 5 -5.84 15.01 -17.41
N LYS A 6 -5.06 13.99 -17.79
CA LYS A 6 -5.19 12.65 -17.22
C LYS A 6 -4.84 12.75 -15.74
N LYS A 7 -5.85 12.79 -14.91
CA LYS A 7 -5.71 12.91 -13.46
C LYS A 7 -4.81 11.79 -12.96
N THR A 8 -3.66 12.15 -12.38
CA THR A 8 -2.72 11.18 -11.80
C THR A 8 -3.45 10.27 -10.82
N THR A 9 -3.22 8.99 -10.91
CA THR A 9 -3.83 7.99 -10.02
C THR A 9 -2.75 7.31 -9.18
N ALA A 10 -3.01 7.14 -7.90
CA ALA A 10 -2.20 6.37 -6.97
C ALA A 10 -2.97 5.12 -6.49
N LEU A 11 -2.27 4.00 -6.34
CA LEU A 11 -2.82 2.81 -5.69
C LEU A 11 -2.27 2.71 -4.27
N ALA A 12 -3.14 2.77 -3.27
CA ALA A 12 -2.76 2.76 -1.86
C ALA A 12 -3.00 1.40 -1.22
N LEU A 13 -2.02 0.88 -0.49
CA LEU A 13 -2.23 -0.26 0.41
C LEU A 13 -2.99 0.22 1.65
N PHE A 14 -4.18 -0.32 1.84
CA PHE A 14 -5.13 0.16 2.84
C PHE A 14 -5.43 -0.90 3.90
N SER A 15 -5.01 -0.64 5.13
CA SER A 15 -5.32 -1.52 6.26
C SER A 15 -6.67 -1.23 6.92
N GLY A 16 -7.23 -0.04 6.70
CA GLY A 16 -8.40 0.49 7.41
C GLY A 16 -8.05 1.20 8.71
N GLY A 17 -6.76 1.24 9.08
CA GLY A 17 -6.28 2.00 10.24
C GLY A 17 -6.02 3.47 9.94
N LEU A 18 -5.76 4.25 10.99
CA LEU A 18 -5.56 5.70 10.94
C LEU A 18 -4.50 6.09 9.91
N ASP A 19 -3.30 5.49 9.99
CA ASP A 19 -2.17 5.88 9.13
C ASP A 19 -2.46 5.64 7.64
N SER A 20 -3.07 4.50 7.30
CA SER A 20 -3.44 4.22 5.90
C SER A 20 -4.53 5.17 5.38
N THR A 21 -5.47 5.55 6.24
CA THR A 21 -6.51 6.53 5.91
C THR A 21 -5.92 7.92 5.72
N LEU A 22 -5.04 8.36 6.62
CA LEU A 22 -4.36 9.66 6.52
C LEU A 22 -3.46 9.72 5.27
N ALA A 23 -2.70 8.66 4.98
CA ALA A 23 -1.87 8.59 3.78
C ALA A 23 -2.70 8.77 2.50
N CYS A 24 -3.84 8.08 2.38
CA CYS A 24 -4.75 8.25 1.26
C CYS A 24 -5.29 9.70 1.16
N ARG A 25 -5.68 10.29 2.28
CA ARG A 25 -6.23 11.65 2.31
C ARG A 25 -5.20 12.71 1.97
N VAL A 26 -3.98 12.61 2.49
CA VAL A 26 -2.88 13.54 2.17
C VAL A 26 -2.57 13.54 0.68
N VAL A 27 -2.59 12.36 0.04
CA VAL A 27 -2.40 12.25 -1.41
C VAL A 27 -3.60 12.81 -2.18
N ALA A 28 -4.82 12.50 -1.76
CA ALA A 28 -6.04 12.99 -2.41
C ALA A 28 -6.19 14.51 -2.33
N LEU A 29 -5.73 15.15 -1.24
CA LEU A 29 -5.74 16.61 -1.09
C LEU A 29 -4.87 17.34 -2.12
N GLN A 30 -3.92 16.65 -2.74
CA GLN A 30 -3.10 17.17 -3.83
C GLN A 30 -3.75 17.01 -5.22
N GLY A 31 -5.04 16.65 -5.27
CA GLY A 31 -5.77 16.48 -6.52
C GLY A 31 -5.54 15.12 -7.21
N ILE A 32 -4.79 14.22 -6.59
CA ILE A 32 -4.48 12.87 -7.11
C ILE A 32 -5.67 11.95 -6.84
N ARG A 33 -6.07 11.16 -7.83
CA ARG A 33 -7.06 10.10 -7.62
C ARG A 33 -6.43 8.96 -6.82
N VAL A 34 -7.00 8.63 -5.68
CA VAL A 34 -6.54 7.50 -4.86
C VAL A 34 -7.51 6.34 -4.99
N VAL A 35 -7.01 5.21 -5.45
CA VAL A 35 -7.68 3.90 -5.35
C VAL A 35 -6.96 3.12 -4.27
N ALA A 36 -7.68 2.60 -3.29
CA ALA A 36 -7.11 1.82 -2.22
C ALA A 36 -7.35 0.33 -2.43
N VAL A 37 -6.38 -0.51 -2.10
CA VAL A 37 -6.55 -1.96 -2.05
C VAL A 37 -6.41 -2.45 -0.62
N LYS A 38 -7.40 -3.19 -0.16
CA LYS A 38 -7.34 -3.94 1.09
C LYS A 38 -7.21 -5.42 0.77
N PHE A 39 -6.05 -5.95 1.05
CA PHE A 39 -5.81 -7.39 0.95
C PHE A 39 -6.43 -8.09 2.14
N VAL A 40 -7.03 -9.25 1.89
CA VAL A 40 -7.64 -10.10 2.91
C VAL A 40 -7.10 -11.51 2.83
N THR A 41 -6.94 -12.14 3.99
CA THR A 41 -6.51 -13.53 4.16
C THR A 41 -7.16 -14.07 5.43
N PRO A 42 -7.12 -15.39 5.71
CA PRO A 42 -7.61 -15.93 6.98
C PRO A 42 -6.94 -15.34 8.23
N PHE A 43 -5.80 -14.66 8.08
CA PHE A 43 -5.06 -14.05 9.19
C PHE A 43 -5.40 -12.58 9.40
N PHE A 44 -6.03 -11.92 8.43
CA PHE A 44 -6.47 -10.53 8.55
C PHE A 44 -7.59 -10.20 7.57
N GLY A 45 -8.68 -9.66 8.07
CA GLY A 45 -9.79 -9.09 7.30
C GLY A 45 -10.64 -10.10 6.52
N TYR A 46 -10.56 -11.40 6.80
CA TYR A 46 -11.26 -12.43 6.05
C TYR A 46 -12.79 -12.34 6.19
N ASP A 47 -13.24 -11.89 7.35
CA ASP A 47 -14.64 -11.62 7.64
C ASP A 47 -15.26 -10.57 6.71
N LEU A 48 -14.48 -9.66 6.19
CA LEU A 48 -14.93 -8.61 5.27
C LEU A 48 -15.45 -9.16 3.93
N LEU A 49 -15.00 -10.35 3.52
CA LEU A 49 -15.48 -10.97 2.29
C LEU A 49 -16.97 -11.32 2.34
N GLN A 50 -17.53 -11.50 3.55
CA GLN A 50 -18.96 -11.80 3.73
C GLN A 50 -19.83 -10.54 3.67
N ALA A 51 -19.23 -9.36 3.81
CA ALA A 51 -19.91 -8.06 3.83
C ALA A 51 -19.15 -7.02 3.00
N GLU A 52 -18.62 -7.43 1.84
CA GLU A 52 -17.75 -6.62 0.98
C GLU A 52 -18.40 -5.28 0.59
N ASP A 53 -19.61 -5.32 0.05
CA ASP A 53 -20.32 -4.12 -0.38
C ASP A 53 -20.58 -3.14 0.77
N GLU A 54 -20.92 -3.66 1.94
CA GLU A 54 -21.15 -2.85 3.14
C GLU A 54 -19.85 -2.18 3.58
N TYR A 55 -18.75 -2.93 3.61
CA TYR A 55 -17.43 -2.40 3.97
C TYR A 55 -16.99 -1.29 2.99
N ILE A 56 -17.07 -1.53 1.68
CA ILE A 56 -16.70 -0.57 0.64
C ILE A 56 -17.53 0.70 0.77
N ARG A 57 -18.85 0.58 0.91
CA ARG A 57 -19.76 1.71 1.11
C ARG A 57 -19.40 2.51 2.36
N LYS A 58 -19.20 1.85 3.50
CA LYS A 58 -18.84 2.47 4.77
C LYS A 58 -17.54 3.28 4.66
N ILE A 59 -16.49 2.71 4.04
CA ILE A 59 -15.23 3.44 3.85
C ILE A 59 -15.43 4.63 2.92
N LYS A 60 -16.21 4.48 1.85
CA LYS A 60 -16.52 5.59 0.94
C LYS A 60 -17.26 6.73 1.64
N GLU A 61 -18.25 6.41 2.45
CA GLU A 61 -19.05 7.41 3.21
C GLU A 61 -18.22 8.11 4.28
N THR A 62 -17.36 7.38 5.00
CA THR A 62 -16.62 7.93 6.14
C THR A 62 -15.32 8.62 5.76
N SER A 63 -14.64 8.16 4.73
CA SER A 63 -13.30 8.64 4.34
C SER A 63 -13.21 9.22 2.93
N GLY A 64 -14.22 9.00 2.09
CA GLY A 64 -14.21 9.38 0.67
C GLY A 64 -13.32 8.50 -0.21
N ILE A 65 -12.74 7.42 0.33
CA ILE A 65 -11.76 6.57 -0.36
C ILE A 65 -12.48 5.46 -1.13
N ASP A 66 -12.09 5.24 -2.39
CA ASP A 66 -12.51 4.09 -3.19
C ASP A 66 -11.64 2.88 -2.82
N VAL A 67 -12.24 1.81 -2.29
CA VAL A 67 -11.53 0.63 -1.81
C VAL A 67 -11.90 -0.59 -2.65
N ILE A 68 -10.91 -1.40 -2.98
CA ILE A 68 -11.04 -2.74 -3.59
C ILE A 68 -10.63 -3.75 -2.53
N LEU A 69 -11.47 -4.74 -2.24
CA LEU A 69 -11.06 -5.93 -1.48
C LEU A 69 -10.42 -6.93 -2.42
N LYS A 70 -9.28 -7.49 -2.01
CA LYS A 70 -8.57 -8.51 -2.79
C LYS A 70 -8.21 -9.67 -1.89
N ASP A 71 -8.86 -10.82 -2.12
CA ASP A 71 -8.47 -12.07 -1.49
C ASP A 71 -7.17 -12.59 -2.11
N VAL A 72 -6.16 -12.76 -1.26
CA VAL A 72 -4.84 -13.28 -1.62
C VAL A 72 -4.49 -14.54 -0.82
N THR A 73 -5.51 -15.19 -0.26
CA THR A 73 -5.36 -16.36 0.60
C THR A 73 -4.49 -17.46 -0.01
N PRO A 74 -4.71 -17.93 -1.26
CA PRO A 74 -3.91 -19.04 -1.80
C PRO A 74 -2.42 -18.69 -1.84
N GLN A 75 -2.09 -17.53 -2.38
CA GLN A 75 -0.70 -17.08 -2.54
C GLN A 75 -0.04 -16.80 -1.18
N TYR A 76 -0.80 -16.25 -0.23
CA TYR A 76 -0.30 -15.96 1.10
C TYR A 76 -0.01 -17.24 1.90
N LEU A 77 -0.82 -18.29 1.75
CA LEU A 77 -0.56 -19.59 2.35
C LEU A 77 0.72 -20.24 1.79
N GLU A 78 1.00 -20.08 0.51
CA GLU A 78 2.27 -20.56 -0.07
C GLU A 78 3.48 -19.80 0.50
N LEU A 79 3.38 -18.48 0.67
CA LEU A 79 4.42 -17.69 1.32
C LEU A 79 4.70 -18.18 2.73
N LEU A 80 3.68 -18.53 3.50
CA LEU A 80 3.84 -18.99 4.89
C LEU A 80 4.57 -20.34 5.00
N LYS A 81 4.55 -21.16 3.97
CA LYS A 81 5.28 -22.44 3.99
C LYS A 81 6.79 -22.26 4.03
N LYS A 82 7.31 -21.23 3.34
CA LYS A 82 8.74 -20.97 3.26
C LYS A 82 9.02 -19.48 3.00
N PRO A 83 8.90 -18.62 4.03
CA PRO A 83 9.24 -17.21 3.87
C PRO A 83 10.75 -17.04 3.62
N ALA A 84 11.11 -16.20 2.64
CA ALA A 84 12.50 -16.02 2.22
C ALA A 84 13.36 -15.34 3.30
N HIS A 85 12.79 -14.44 4.09
CA HIS A 85 13.43 -13.73 5.20
C HIS A 85 13.15 -14.41 6.55
N GLY A 86 12.47 -15.56 6.52
CA GLY A 86 12.13 -16.33 7.70
C GLY A 86 11.05 -15.70 8.58
N PHE A 87 10.84 -16.37 9.71
CA PHE A 87 9.90 -15.90 10.71
C PHE A 87 10.63 -15.04 11.75
N GLY A 88 10.11 -13.87 12.01
CA GLY A 88 10.56 -13.04 13.11
C GLY A 88 10.10 -13.58 14.48
N LYS A 89 10.32 -12.77 15.51
CA LYS A 89 9.81 -13.05 16.86
C LYS A 89 8.29 -13.33 16.77
N HIS A 90 7.82 -14.38 17.41
CA HIS A 90 6.41 -14.83 17.37
C HIS A 90 5.91 -15.37 16.01
N PHE A 91 6.77 -15.99 15.22
CA PHE A 91 6.42 -16.60 13.92
C PHE A 91 5.75 -15.65 12.91
N ASN A 92 6.08 -14.37 12.96
CA ASN A 92 5.54 -13.39 12.02
C ASN A 92 6.47 -13.16 10.83
N PRO A 93 6.10 -13.49 9.59
CA PRO A 93 6.88 -13.21 8.38
C PRO A 93 6.67 -11.75 7.92
N CYS A 94 6.88 -10.76 8.82
CA CYS A 94 6.51 -9.36 8.57
C CYS A 94 7.17 -8.77 7.33
N ILE A 95 8.42 -9.11 7.04
CA ILE A 95 9.14 -8.60 5.87
C ILE A 95 8.56 -9.24 4.61
N ASP A 96 8.48 -10.57 4.57
CA ASP A 96 7.94 -11.30 3.42
C ASP A 96 6.47 -10.97 3.14
N CYS A 97 5.67 -10.80 4.19
CA CYS A 97 4.28 -10.34 4.07
C CYS A 97 4.21 -8.98 3.37
N LYS A 98 5.06 -8.03 3.75
CA LYS A 98 5.09 -6.69 3.13
C LYS A 98 5.57 -6.74 1.68
N ILE A 99 6.62 -7.50 1.40
CA ILE A 99 7.12 -7.71 0.04
C ILE A 99 6.01 -8.29 -0.83
N PHE A 100 5.32 -9.31 -0.35
CA PHE A 100 4.23 -9.96 -1.05
C PHE A 100 3.08 -8.98 -1.36
N LEU A 101 2.58 -8.27 -0.35
CA LEU A 101 1.46 -7.34 -0.54
C LEU A 101 1.81 -6.17 -1.48
N LEU A 102 3.03 -5.66 -1.42
CA LEU A 102 3.51 -4.63 -2.35
C LEU A 102 3.64 -5.18 -3.77
N SER A 103 4.15 -6.40 -3.94
CA SER A 103 4.25 -7.05 -5.24
C SER A 103 2.87 -7.29 -5.87
N GLU A 104 1.89 -7.71 -5.06
CA GLU A 104 0.49 -7.86 -5.53
C GLU A 104 -0.12 -6.50 -5.90
N ALA A 105 0.08 -5.46 -5.08
CA ALA A 105 -0.38 -4.11 -5.42
C ALA A 105 0.26 -3.58 -6.70
N LYS A 106 1.55 -3.83 -6.91
CA LYS A 106 2.25 -3.44 -8.14
C LYS A 106 1.63 -4.08 -9.37
N LYS A 107 1.25 -5.36 -9.31
CA LYS A 107 0.57 -6.05 -10.41
C LYS A 107 -0.79 -5.42 -10.75
N MET A 108 -1.48 -4.84 -9.75
CA MET A 108 -2.77 -4.19 -9.93
C MET A 108 -2.66 -2.75 -10.49
N MET A 109 -1.49 -2.11 -10.44
CA MET A 109 -1.33 -0.73 -10.91
C MET A 109 -1.84 -0.49 -12.33
N PRO A 110 -1.54 -1.34 -13.34
CA PRO A 110 -2.05 -1.15 -14.69
C PRO A 110 -3.58 -1.21 -14.77
N GLU A 111 -4.21 -2.09 -13.99
CA GLU A 111 -5.66 -2.30 -13.99
C GLU A 111 -6.42 -1.04 -13.55
N VAL A 112 -5.86 -0.29 -12.59
CA VAL A 112 -6.45 0.94 -12.05
C VAL A 112 -5.85 2.21 -12.66
N GLY A 113 -4.87 2.07 -13.55
CA GLY A 113 -4.16 3.19 -14.17
C GLY A 113 -3.31 3.99 -13.20
N ALA A 114 -2.77 3.35 -12.15
CA ALA A 114 -1.96 4.00 -11.15
C ALA A 114 -0.52 4.24 -11.63
N SER A 115 0.01 5.42 -11.32
CA SER A 115 1.40 5.81 -11.63
C SER A 115 2.37 5.44 -10.51
N PHE A 116 1.89 5.36 -9.27
CA PHE A 116 2.71 5.02 -8.11
C PHE A 116 1.88 4.35 -7.00
N LEU A 117 2.60 3.75 -6.04
CA LEU A 117 2.02 3.12 -4.85
C LEU A 117 2.09 4.05 -3.64
N VAL A 118 1.15 3.88 -2.71
CA VAL A 118 1.11 4.62 -1.44
C VAL A 118 0.97 3.65 -0.28
N THR A 119 1.70 3.91 0.82
CA THR A 119 1.48 3.23 2.11
C THR A 119 1.44 4.23 3.26
N GLY A 120 0.72 3.86 4.32
CA GLY A 120 0.69 4.61 5.57
C GLY A 120 1.83 4.25 6.54
N GLU A 121 2.94 3.71 6.04
CA GLU A 121 4.08 3.36 6.89
C GLU A 121 4.80 4.60 7.41
N VAL A 122 5.18 4.57 8.68
CA VAL A 122 5.97 5.61 9.34
C VAL A 122 7.27 5.01 9.86
N ILE A 123 8.40 5.65 9.54
CA ILE A 123 9.72 5.17 9.97
C ILE A 123 9.77 5.03 11.48
N GLY A 124 10.18 3.86 11.96
CA GLY A 124 10.41 3.59 13.37
C GLY A 124 9.15 3.34 14.20
N GLN A 125 7.94 3.50 13.65
CA GLN A 125 6.69 3.29 14.39
C GLN A 125 6.47 1.81 14.75
N ARG A 126 6.86 0.90 13.89
CA ARG A 126 6.80 -0.55 14.17
C ARG A 126 8.19 -1.17 14.13
N PRO A 127 8.54 -1.99 15.12
CA PRO A 127 9.86 -2.59 15.24
C PRO A 127 10.12 -3.53 14.10
N MET A 128 10.37 -4.12 13.38
CA MET A 128 10.64 -5.09 12.32
C MET A 128 10.50 -4.47 10.94
N SER A 129 9.27 -4.24 10.46
CA SER A 129 9.03 -3.89 9.05
C SER A 129 9.12 -2.38 8.75
N GLN A 130 9.19 -1.51 9.76
CA GLN A 130 9.28 -0.05 9.57
C GLN A 130 10.62 0.56 10.01
N ARG A 131 11.64 -0.26 10.19
CA ARG A 131 13.03 0.21 10.31
C ARG A 131 13.56 0.60 8.94
N ARG A 132 14.49 1.55 8.88
CA ARG A 132 15.06 2.03 7.61
C ARG A 132 15.68 0.92 6.76
N ASP A 133 16.40 0.01 7.39
CA ASP A 133 17.00 -1.15 6.75
C ASP A 133 15.95 -2.10 6.17
N ALA A 134 14.91 -2.41 6.96
CA ALA A 134 13.80 -3.26 6.52
C ALA A 134 13.01 -2.62 5.37
N LEU A 135 12.73 -1.31 5.44
CA LEU A 135 12.03 -0.60 4.36
C LEU A 135 12.77 -0.69 3.02
N ARG A 136 14.11 -0.59 3.03
CA ARG A 136 14.94 -0.75 1.82
C ARG A 136 14.89 -2.16 1.25
N VAL A 137 14.98 -3.17 2.12
CA VAL A 137 14.86 -4.58 1.70
C VAL A 137 13.48 -4.83 1.09
N ILE A 138 12.42 -4.36 1.74
CA ILE A 138 11.04 -4.50 1.27
C ILE A 138 10.85 -3.84 -0.10
N GLU A 139 11.34 -2.62 -0.32
CA GLU A 139 11.24 -1.93 -1.62
C GLU A 139 11.99 -2.68 -2.72
N ARG A 140 13.25 -3.05 -2.45
CA ARG A 140 14.07 -3.79 -3.40
C ARG A 140 13.44 -5.12 -3.80
N ASP A 141 13.06 -5.92 -2.81
CA ASP A 141 12.63 -7.30 -3.04
C ASP A 141 11.18 -7.38 -3.58
N SER A 142 10.36 -6.33 -3.35
CA SER A 142 9.08 -6.14 -4.03
C SER A 142 9.21 -5.47 -5.41
N SER A 143 10.42 -5.04 -5.80
CA SER A 143 10.67 -4.23 -6.99
C SER A 143 9.85 -2.94 -7.04
N CYS A 144 9.58 -2.34 -5.88
CA CYS A 144 8.81 -1.10 -5.75
C CYS A 144 9.70 0.13 -5.52
N GLU A 145 11.02 0.02 -5.73
CA GLU A 145 11.94 1.14 -5.62
C GLU A 145 11.53 2.29 -6.54
N GLY A 146 11.54 3.49 -6.00
CA GLY A 146 11.17 4.70 -6.73
C GLY A 146 9.68 4.92 -6.96
N ILE A 147 8.83 3.90 -6.86
CA ILE A 147 7.38 4.02 -7.08
C ILE A 147 6.55 3.96 -5.79
N LEU A 148 7.18 3.71 -4.64
CA LEU A 148 6.49 3.58 -3.35
C LEU A 148 6.62 4.87 -2.54
N VAL A 149 5.53 5.60 -2.42
CA VAL A 149 5.43 6.84 -1.65
C VAL A 149 4.92 6.56 -0.23
N ARG A 150 5.58 7.15 0.77
CA ARG A 150 5.18 7.12 2.19
C ARG A 150 4.90 8.54 2.67
N PRO A 151 3.71 9.09 2.39
CA PRO A 151 3.46 10.53 2.57
C PRO A 151 3.59 10.97 4.04
N LEU A 152 3.34 10.08 5.01
CA LEU A 152 3.41 10.43 6.43
C LEU A 152 4.85 10.59 6.96
N CYS A 153 5.85 10.14 6.21
CA CYS A 153 7.27 10.30 6.60
C CYS A 153 8.19 10.60 5.39
N ALA A 154 7.64 11.09 4.29
CA ALA A 154 8.36 11.35 3.05
C ALA A 154 9.62 12.19 3.27
N LYS A 155 9.53 13.27 4.04
CA LYS A 155 10.65 14.17 4.33
C LYS A 155 11.84 13.50 5.04
N ASN A 156 11.65 12.34 5.63
CA ASN A 156 12.68 11.54 6.28
C ASN A 156 13.28 10.45 5.38
N LEU A 157 12.83 10.35 4.12
CA LEU A 157 13.26 9.37 3.12
C LEU A 157 13.88 10.08 1.90
N ALA A 158 14.57 9.32 1.05
CA ALA A 158 14.97 9.83 -0.26
C ALA A 158 13.72 10.11 -1.12
N PRO A 159 13.77 11.10 -2.03
CA PRO A 159 12.69 11.35 -2.98
C PRO A 159 12.41 10.11 -3.83
N THR A 160 11.13 9.83 -4.06
CA THR A 160 10.69 8.83 -5.02
C THR A 160 10.64 9.40 -6.44
N GLN A 161 10.55 8.54 -7.46
CA GLN A 161 10.42 9.02 -8.84
C GLN A 161 9.14 9.83 -9.03
N ALA A 162 8.04 9.46 -8.39
CA ALA A 162 6.78 10.21 -8.43
C ALA A 162 6.93 11.64 -7.90
N GLU A 163 7.75 11.85 -6.87
CA GLU A 163 8.08 13.18 -6.32
C GLU A 163 9.02 13.96 -7.26
N LEU A 164 10.02 13.29 -7.84
CA LEU A 164 10.95 13.91 -8.80
C LEU A 164 10.26 14.34 -10.10
N ASP A 165 9.27 13.58 -10.55
CA ASP A 165 8.46 13.86 -11.74
C ASP A 165 7.37 14.91 -11.47
N GLY A 166 7.26 15.41 -10.22
CA GLY A 166 6.25 16.39 -9.83
C GLY A 166 4.81 15.88 -9.83
N LEU A 167 4.64 14.57 -9.73
CA LEU A 167 3.29 13.95 -9.64
C LEU A 167 2.68 14.12 -8.26
N ILE A 168 3.50 14.27 -7.23
CA ILE A 168 3.11 14.46 -5.83
C ILE A 168 4.17 15.31 -5.11
N ASP A 169 3.72 16.19 -4.22
CA ASP A 169 4.57 16.99 -3.33
C ASP A 169 4.88 16.24 -2.02
N ARG A 170 6.03 16.61 -1.41
CA ARG A 170 6.48 16.02 -0.13
C ARG A 170 5.87 16.72 1.07
#